data_272683d6c3b443fe0a45d67da8bdab89
#
_entry.id   272683d6c3b443fe0a45d67da8bdab89
#
_cell.length_a   1.000
_cell.length_b   1.000
_cell.length_c   1.000
_cell.angle_alpha   90.00
_cell.angle_beta   90.00
_cell.angle_gamma   90.00
#
_symmetry.space_group_name_H-M   'P 1'
#
loop_
_entity.id
_entity.type
_entity.pdbx_description
1 polymer ?
#
loop_
_entity_poly.entity_id
_entity_poly.type
_entity_poly.pdbx_seq_one_letter_code
_entity_poly.pdbx_strand_id
1 'polypeptide(L)'
;PNGPKCLELLNAWGSDISIVLLDIVMPDMDGFDVLSRMSAQGWLEDIPVVMISSEDSSQTVRRAYELGASDYISRPFDARIVHRRVSNVARLYARQRRLSALVSQQFYDREKNDQIMIGILSQVTEIHNSESIHHISRVQRITSILLERLCQKTDIYGLSGMDRYLITTASALHDIGKVAIDDRILNAHDLAPEQTAILHTHPILGAQMLENLSKYQDEPLVKFAIQICRWHHERWDGSGYPDGRKGDDIPIAAQVVALADAYDGLTGKRDKREALSQEEAVAALTAGKHGAFNPLLLECLRDVESRLAEEAEADAPPPPKKGILFDETVLG
;
A
#
# COMPACT_ATOMS: atom_id res chain seq x y z
N PRO A 1 -33.03 -21.85 22.44
CA PRO A 1 -31.70 -22.20 21.96
C PRO A 1 -30.78 -22.35 23.17
N ASN A 2 -29.78 -23.21 23.06
CA ASN A 2 -28.75 -23.46 24.06
C ASN A 2 -27.41 -22.85 23.64
N GLY A 3 -26.38 -22.97 24.48
CA GLY A 3 -25.05 -22.40 24.21
C GLY A 3 -24.43 -22.83 22.88
N PRO A 4 -24.38 -24.13 22.54
CA PRO A 4 -23.84 -24.58 21.25
C PRO A 4 -24.55 -23.99 20.05
N LYS A 5 -25.88 -23.85 20.07
CA LYS A 5 -26.64 -23.24 18.99
C LYS A 5 -26.39 -21.71 18.88
N CYS A 6 -26.14 -21.06 19.99
CA CYS A 6 -25.74 -19.65 19.99
C CYS A 6 -24.40 -19.46 19.23
N LEU A 7 -23.40 -20.29 19.52
CA LEU A 7 -22.10 -20.22 18.84
C LEU A 7 -22.20 -20.57 17.35
N GLU A 8 -23.04 -21.53 16.99
CA GLU A 8 -23.33 -21.85 15.58
C GLU A 8 -23.91 -20.65 14.83
N LEU A 9 -24.88 -19.94 15.44
CA LEU A 9 -25.48 -18.74 14.86
C LEU A 9 -24.48 -17.59 14.75
N LEU A 10 -23.62 -17.39 15.76
CA LEU A 10 -22.57 -16.40 15.74
C LEU A 10 -21.55 -16.66 14.62
N ASN A 11 -21.17 -17.91 14.39
CA ASN A 11 -20.31 -18.27 13.26
C ASN A 11 -20.97 -18.02 11.90
N ALA A 12 -22.29 -18.29 11.80
CA ALA A 12 -23.01 -18.17 10.53
C ALA A 12 -23.39 -16.73 10.19
N TRP A 13 -23.73 -15.91 11.20
CA TRP A 13 -24.39 -14.60 11.03
C TRP A 13 -23.71 -13.47 11.84
N GLY A 14 -22.45 -13.66 12.30
CA GLY A 14 -21.78 -12.76 13.24
C GLY A 14 -21.92 -11.28 12.90
N SER A 15 -21.66 -10.89 11.65
CA SER A 15 -21.76 -9.49 11.19
C SER A 15 -23.16 -8.88 11.26
N ASP A 16 -24.20 -9.72 11.19
CA ASP A 16 -25.60 -9.30 11.15
C ASP A 16 -26.25 -9.30 12.56
N ILE A 17 -25.58 -9.87 13.56
CA ILE A 17 -26.06 -9.90 14.94
C ILE A 17 -25.76 -8.57 15.61
N SER A 18 -26.80 -7.88 16.05
CA SER A 18 -26.67 -6.58 16.70
C SER A 18 -26.41 -6.65 18.21
N ILE A 19 -26.87 -7.71 18.87
CA ILE A 19 -26.73 -7.94 20.32
C ILE A 19 -27.08 -9.39 20.66
N VAL A 20 -26.43 -9.92 21.66
CA VAL A 20 -26.75 -11.24 22.25
C VAL A 20 -27.35 -11.05 23.64
N LEU A 21 -28.52 -11.63 23.88
CA LEU A 21 -29.10 -11.78 25.22
C LEU A 21 -28.81 -13.18 25.69
N LEU A 22 -28.01 -13.32 26.74
CA LEU A 22 -27.45 -14.59 27.17
C LEU A 22 -27.86 -14.91 28.60
N ASP A 23 -28.60 -16.01 28.78
CA ASP A 23 -28.89 -16.53 30.12
C ASP A 23 -27.63 -17.28 30.66
N ILE A 24 -27.40 -17.17 31.96
CA ILE A 24 -26.30 -17.90 32.59
C ILE A 24 -26.64 -19.39 32.70
N VAL A 25 -27.84 -19.71 33.16
CA VAL A 25 -28.24 -21.10 33.42
C VAL A 25 -28.84 -21.70 32.16
N MET A 26 -28.07 -22.48 31.44
CA MET A 26 -28.49 -23.16 30.23
C MET A 26 -28.01 -24.64 30.26
N PRO A 27 -28.74 -25.58 29.63
CA PRO A 27 -28.28 -26.95 29.50
C PRO A 27 -27.06 -27.06 28.57
N ASP A 28 -26.23 -28.05 28.77
CA ASP A 28 -25.06 -28.45 27.99
C ASP A 28 -23.86 -27.45 28.07
N MET A 29 -24.12 -26.16 28.01
CA MET A 29 -23.12 -25.09 28.05
C MET A 29 -23.74 -23.87 28.71
N ASP A 30 -23.10 -23.38 29.76
CA ASP A 30 -23.58 -22.20 30.47
C ASP A 30 -23.27 -20.88 29.74
N GLY A 31 -23.85 -19.76 30.20
CA GLY A 31 -23.65 -18.48 29.59
C GLY A 31 -22.22 -17.95 29.71
N PHE A 32 -21.49 -18.32 30.75
CA PHE A 32 -20.10 -17.95 30.92
C PHE A 32 -19.18 -18.67 29.94
N ASP A 33 -19.46 -19.93 29.61
CA ASP A 33 -18.73 -20.69 28.60
C ASP A 33 -18.92 -20.07 27.22
N VAL A 34 -20.16 -19.67 26.88
CA VAL A 34 -20.42 -18.96 25.62
C VAL A 34 -19.68 -17.62 25.57
N LEU A 35 -19.76 -16.81 26.63
CA LEU A 35 -19.10 -15.51 26.71
C LEU A 35 -17.57 -15.64 26.60
N SER A 36 -16.96 -16.64 27.26
CA SER A 36 -15.53 -16.92 27.18
C SER A 36 -15.09 -17.28 25.76
N ARG A 37 -15.90 -18.06 25.03
CA ARG A 37 -15.62 -18.39 23.63
C ARG A 37 -15.78 -17.19 22.70
N MET A 38 -16.79 -16.33 22.95
CA MET A 38 -16.95 -15.08 22.21
C MET A 38 -15.75 -14.15 22.41
N SER A 39 -15.23 -14.07 23.63
CA SER A 39 -14.01 -13.31 23.96
C SER A 39 -12.79 -13.86 23.22
N ALA A 40 -12.58 -15.17 23.26
CA ALA A 40 -11.44 -15.84 22.61
C ALA A 40 -11.46 -15.69 21.07
N GLN A 41 -12.64 -15.51 20.47
CA GLN A 41 -12.82 -15.28 19.03
C GLN A 41 -12.82 -13.81 18.63
N GLY A 42 -12.66 -12.88 19.59
CA GLY A 42 -12.71 -11.43 19.33
C GLY A 42 -14.10 -10.87 19.03
N TRP A 43 -15.18 -11.67 19.13
CA TRP A 43 -16.53 -11.24 18.76
C TRP A 43 -17.09 -10.16 19.67
N LEU A 44 -16.60 -10.04 20.91
CA LEU A 44 -17.07 -9.04 21.88
C LEU A 44 -16.71 -7.61 21.49
N GLU A 45 -15.76 -7.40 20.59
CA GLU A 45 -15.44 -6.07 20.06
C GLU A 45 -16.61 -5.48 19.24
N ASP A 46 -17.32 -6.35 18.52
CA ASP A 46 -18.38 -5.95 17.60
C ASP A 46 -19.79 -6.32 18.08
N ILE A 47 -19.92 -7.38 18.86
CA ILE A 47 -21.23 -7.94 19.27
C ILE A 47 -21.37 -7.82 20.78
N PRO A 48 -22.17 -6.86 21.27
CA PRO A 48 -22.41 -6.73 22.70
C PRO A 48 -23.22 -7.92 23.26
N VAL A 49 -22.86 -8.31 24.47
CA VAL A 49 -23.57 -9.35 25.22
C VAL A 49 -24.19 -8.75 26.47
N VAL A 50 -25.51 -8.95 26.63
CA VAL A 50 -26.24 -8.63 27.86
C VAL A 50 -26.59 -9.94 28.55
N MET A 51 -25.98 -10.17 29.72
CA MET A 51 -26.28 -11.35 30.54
C MET A 51 -27.61 -11.17 31.25
N ILE A 52 -28.40 -12.23 31.31
CA ILE A 52 -29.68 -12.25 32.03
C ILE A 52 -29.67 -13.45 32.98
N SER A 53 -29.89 -13.24 34.28
CA SER A 53 -29.90 -14.33 35.27
C SER A 53 -30.78 -14.06 36.46
N SER A 54 -31.16 -15.14 37.15
CA SER A 54 -31.73 -15.07 38.52
C SER A 54 -30.64 -15.01 39.61
N GLU A 55 -29.39 -15.26 39.29
CA GLU A 55 -28.26 -15.09 40.20
C GLU A 55 -27.82 -13.65 40.22
N ASP A 56 -27.87 -13.02 41.38
CA ASP A 56 -27.55 -11.60 41.60
C ASP A 56 -26.36 -11.37 42.54
N SER A 57 -25.61 -12.46 42.84
CA SER A 57 -24.42 -12.33 43.69
C SER A 57 -23.40 -11.38 43.06
N SER A 58 -22.80 -10.54 43.89
CA SER A 58 -21.76 -9.61 43.42
C SER A 58 -20.58 -10.31 42.75
N GLN A 59 -20.33 -11.56 43.07
CA GLN A 59 -19.29 -12.38 42.45
C GLN A 59 -19.68 -12.80 41.02
N THR A 60 -20.92 -13.25 40.80
CA THR A 60 -21.46 -13.59 39.48
C THR A 60 -21.47 -12.40 38.54
N VAL A 61 -21.94 -11.25 39.03
CA VAL A 61 -21.98 -9.99 38.25
C VAL A 61 -20.55 -9.55 37.87
N ARG A 62 -19.60 -9.58 38.82
CA ARG A 62 -18.20 -9.24 38.54
C ARG A 62 -17.61 -10.15 37.49
N ARG A 63 -17.79 -11.46 37.59
CA ARG A 63 -17.30 -12.43 36.61
C ARG A 63 -17.83 -12.16 35.21
N ALA A 64 -19.11 -11.79 35.08
CA ALA A 64 -19.71 -11.45 33.79
C ALA A 64 -18.97 -10.26 33.12
N TYR A 65 -18.73 -9.18 33.87
CA TYR A 65 -17.99 -8.02 33.33
C TYR A 65 -16.51 -8.34 33.06
N GLU A 66 -15.85 -9.10 33.90
CA GLU A 66 -14.46 -9.53 33.69
C GLU A 66 -14.29 -10.36 32.42
N LEU A 67 -15.31 -11.14 32.03
CA LEU A 67 -15.34 -11.91 30.78
C LEU A 67 -15.79 -11.08 29.57
N GLY A 68 -16.13 -9.81 29.74
CA GLY A 68 -16.46 -8.88 28.65
C GLY A 68 -17.95 -8.69 28.36
N ALA A 69 -18.85 -9.07 29.29
CA ALA A 69 -20.26 -8.72 29.13
C ALA A 69 -20.44 -7.20 29.10
N SER A 70 -21.27 -6.71 28.17
CA SER A 70 -21.56 -5.28 28.03
C SER A 70 -22.56 -4.78 29.07
N ASP A 71 -23.43 -5.67 29.56
CA ASP A 71 -24.41 -5.37 30.61
C ASP A 71 -24.89 -6.66 31.31
N TYR A 72 -25.49 -6.49 32.52
CA TYR A 72 -26.04 -7.58 33.31
C TYR A 72 -27.41 -7.20 33.85
N ILE A 73 -28.39 -8.10 33.72
CA ILE A 73 -29.79 -7.87 34.15
C ILE A 73 -30.22 -9.03 35.05
N SER A 74 -30.52 -8.71 36.31
CA SER A 74 -31.05 -9.69 37.31
C SER A 74 -32.57 -9.88 37.17
N ARG A 75 -33.02 -11.11 37.41
CA ARG A 75 -34.47 -11.43 37.56
C ARG A 75 -34.88 -11.29 39.02
N PRO A 76 -36.15 -10.84 39.33
CA PRO A 76 -37.18 -10.40 38.39
C PRO A 76 -36.91 -9.03 37.79
N PHE A 77 -37.29 -8.80 36.53
CA PHE A 77 -37.05 -7.54 35.83
C PHE A 77 -38.35 -6.92 35.24
N ASP A 78 -38.37 -5.62 35.10
CA ASP A 78 -39.37 -4.89 34.32
C ASP A 78 -38.97 -4.95 32.82
N ALA A 79 -39.88 -5.45 31.99
CA ALA A 79 -39.65 -5.58 30.54
C ALA A 79 -39.29 -4.26 29.86
N ARG A 80 -39.82 -3.12 30.35
CA ARG A 80 -39.53 -1.78 29.81
C ARG A 80 -38.08 -1.36 30.13
N ILE A 81 -37.61 -1.71 31.32
CA ILE A 81 -36.21 -1.44 31.73
C ILE A 81 -35.27 -2.30 30.88
N VAL A 82 -35.55 -3.60 30.73
CA VAL A 82 -34.74 -4.48 29.86
C VAL A 82 -34.67 -3.94 28.44
N HIS A 83 -35.83 -3.65 27.84
CA HIS A 83 -35.89 -3.08 26.49
C HIS A 83 -35.05 -1.82 26.35
N ARG A 84 -35.09 -0.93 27.34
CA ARG A 84 -34.32 0.32 27.30
C ARG A 84 -32.82 0.09 27.43
N ARG A 85 -32.37 -0.79 28.30
CA ARG A 85 -30.94 -1.18 28.47
C ARG A 85 -30.40 -1.83 27.22
N VAL A 86 -31.07 -2.84 26.70
CA VAL A 86 -30.71 -3.56 25.47
C VAL A 86 -30.63 -2.58 24.29
N SER A 87 -31.63 -1.72 24.12
CA SER A 87 -31.63 -0.71 23.05
C SER A 87 -30.50 0.32 23.17
N ASN A 88 -30.12 0.68 24.41
CA ASN A 88 -29.00 1.60 24.62
C ASN A 88 -27.67 0.95 24.25
N VAL A 89 -27.44 -0.28 24.70
CA VAL A 89 -26.21 -1.03 24.38
C VAL A 89 -26.12 -1.27 22.87
N ALA A 90 -27.19 -1.75 22.25
CA ALA A 90 -27.23 -1.98 20.80
C ALA A 90 -26.93 -0.70 20.00
N ARG A 91 -27.50 0.45 20.41
CA ARG A 91 -27.24 1.76 19.77
C ARG A 91 -25.81 2.22 19.94
N LEU A 92 -25.20 2.00 21.11
CA LEU A 92 -23.81 2.38 21.36
C LEU A 92 -22.88 1.64 20.40
N TYR A 93 -23.01 0.33 20.32
CA TYR A 93 -22.19 -0.51 19.43
C TYR A 93 -22.44 -0.22 17.94
N ALA A 94 -23.71 -0.01 17.55
CA ALA A 94 -24.04 0.40 16.18
C ALA A 94 -23.38 1.74 15.81
N ARG A 95 -23.34 2.69 16.75
CA ARG A 95 -22.65 3.99 16.55
C ARG A 95 -21.15 3.82 16.45
N GLN A 96 -20.56 2.98 17.29
CA GLN A 96 -19.11 2.68 17.26
C GLN A 96 -18.71 2.05 15.93
N ARG A 97 -19.44 0.99 15.48
CA ARG A 97 -19.20 0.36 14.18
C ARG A 97 -19.32 1.35 13.02
N ARG A 98 -20.34 2.22 13.06
CA ARG A 98 -20.51 3.27 12.04
C ARG A 98 -19.34 4.25 12.01
N LEU A 99 -18.86 4.67 13.19
CA LEU A 99 -17.70 5.57 13.29
C LEU A 99 -16.43 4.91 12.74
N SER A 100 -16.17 3.65 13.12
CA SER A 100 -15.03 2.89 12.60
C SER A 100 -15.09 2.76 11.07
N ALA A 101 -16.26 2.43 10.53
CA ALA A 101 -16.45 2.34 9.08
C ALA A 101 -16.23 3.68 8.37
N LEU A 102 -16.73 4.79 8.94
CA LEU A 102 -16.51 6.14 8.39
C LEU A 102 -15.04 6.55 8.42
N VAL A 103 -14.33 6.23 9.52
CA VAL A 103 -12.90 6.51 9.64
C VAL A 103 -12.13 5.70 8.58
N SER A 104 -12.41 4.40 8.45
CA SER A 104 -11.77 3.56 7.43
C SER A 104 -12.05 4.07 6.02
N GLN A 105 -13.29 4.50 5.73
CA GLN A 105 -13.66 5.07 4.44
C GLN A 105 -12.91 6.39 4.17
N GLN A 106 -12.79 7.27 5.16
CA GLN A 106 -12.04 8.53 5.01
C GLN A 106 -10.54 8.29 4.76
N PHE A 107 -9.94 7.29 5.42
CA PHE A 107 -8.56 6.90 5.14
C PHE A 107 -8.41 6.42 3.71
N TYR A 108 -9.28 5.52 3.25
CA TYR A 108 -9.25 5.02 1.89
C TYR A 108 -9.43 6.12 0.84
N ASP A 109 -10.39 7.04 1.06
CA ASP A 109 -10.65 8.14 0.13
C ASP A 109 -9.49 9.13 0.08
N ARG A 110 -8.84 9.40 1.22
CA ARG A 110 -7.64 10.24 1.30
C ARG A 110 -6.48 9.59 0.54
N GLU A 111 -6.19 8.33 0.83
CA GLU A 111 -5.14 7.58 0.15
C GLU A 111 -5.34 7.56 -1.37
N LYS A 112 -6.57 7.31 -1.81
CA LYS A 112 -6.93 7.34 -3.24
C LYS A 112 -6.72 8.72 -3.87
N ASN A 113 -7.10 9.80 -3.18
CA ASN A 113 -6.91 11.17 -3.68
C ASN A 113 -5.42 11.52 -3.77
N ASP A 114 -4.62 11.14 -2.79
CA ASP A 114 -3.17 11.36 -2.80
C ASP A 114 -2.52 10.62 -3.99
N GLN A 115 -2.92 9.38 -4.26
CA GLN A 115 -2.50 8.60 -5.42
C GLN A 115 -2.89 9.27 -6.76
N ILE A 116 -4.12 9.75 -6.87
CA ILE A 116 -4.60 10.47 -8.06
C ILE A 116 -3.78 11.74 -8.30
N MET A 117 -3.55 12.55 -7.26
CA MET A 117 -2.80 13.80 -7.37
C MET A 117 -1.34 13.56 -7.79
N ILE A 118 -0.69 12.59 -7.17
CA ILE A 118 0.67 12.20 -7.53
C ILE A 118 0.70 11.65 -8.96
N GLY A 119 -0.26 10.82 -9.33
CA GLY A 119 -0.40 10.30 -10.69
C GLY A 119 -0.56 11.41 -11.74
N ILE A 120 -1.36 12.45 -11.45
CA ILE A 120 -1.53 13.60 -12.35
C ILE A 120 -0.21 14.38 -12.50
N LEU A 121 0.47 14.67 -11.37
CA LEU A 121 1.77 15.38 -11.40
C LEU A 121 2.81 14.59 -12.19
N SER A 122 2.87 13.29 -11.96
CA SER A 122 3.78 12.39 -12.67
C SER A 122 3.47 12.33 -14.17
N GLN A 123 2.18 12.26 -14.54
CA GLN A 123 1.77 12.26 -15.94
C GLN A 123 2.12 13.57 -16.67
N VAL A 124 2.03 14.71 -15.99
CA VAL A 124 2.50 15.99 -16.53
C VAL A 124 4.00 15.92 -16.85
N THR A 125 4.79 15.31 -15.96
CA THR A 125 6.23 15.12 -16.16
C THR A 125 6.52 14.18 -17.32
N GLU A 126 5.80 13.05 -17.45
CA GLU A 126 5.96 12.10 -18.56
C GLU A 126 5.62 12.72 -19.92
N ILE A 127 4.53 13.48 -20.02
CA ILE A 127 4.14 14.19 -21.25
C ILE A 127 5.24 15.16 -21.68
N HIS A 128 5.85 15.87 -20.73
CA HIS A 128 6.93 16.80 -20.99
C HIS A 128 8.21 16.09 -21.47
N ASN A 129 8.48 14.89 -20.96
CA ASN A 129 9.72 14.14 -21.24
C ASN A 129 9.64 13.20 -22.45
N SER A 130 8.51 13.10 -23.15
CA SER A 130 8.28 12.09 -24.19
C SER A 130 8.55 10.65 -23.73
N GLU A 131 8.46 10.37 -22.43
CA GLU A 131 8.56 9.03 -21.87
C GLU A 131 7.23 8.28 -22.00
N SER A 132 7.28 6.96 -21.87
CA SER A 132 6.07 6.13 -21.98
C SER A 132 5.11 6.44 -20.82
N ILE A 133 3.84 6.72 -21.13
CA ILE A 133 2.74 7.00 -20.19
C ILE A 133 2.63 5.97 -19.04
N HIS A 134 3.24 4.81 -19.15
CA HIS A 134 3.21 3.75 -18.14
C HIS A 134 4.53 3.58 -17.36
N HIS A 135 5.56 4.37 -17.66
CA HIS A 135 6.87 4.26 -17.01
C HIS A 135 6.74 4.41 -15.49
N ILE A 136 6.13 5.49 -15.03
CA ILE A 136 5.98 5.78 -13.60
C ILE A 136 5.22 4.67 -12.87
N SER A 137 4.12 4.19 -13.44
CA SER A 137 3.35 3.09 -12.86
C SER A 137 4.17 1.81 -12.72
N ARG A 138 5.01 1.51 -13.72
CA ARG A 138 5.90 0.35 -13.68
C ARG A 138 7.02 0.52 -12.63
N VAL A 139 7.65 1.70 -12.56
CA VAL A 139 8.67 2.00 -11.54
C VAL A 139 8.08 1.88 -10.14
N GLN A 140 6.88 2.42 -9.88
CA GLN A 140 6.20 2.28 -8.60
C GLN A 140 5.96 0.82 -8.24
N ARG A 141 5.48 0.01 -9.17
CA ARG A 141 5.20 -1.41 -8.96
C ARG A 141 6.48 -2.20 -8.68
N ILE A 142 7.53 -2.01 -9.47
CA ILE A 142 8.83 -2.65 -9.28
C ILE A 142 9.40 -2.25 -7.91
N THR A 143 9.31 -0.96 -7.54
CA THR A 143 9.73 -0.45 -6.23
C THR A 143 9.00 -1.17 -5.09
N SER A 144 7.68 -1.34 -5.20
CA SER A 144 6.86 -2.04 -4.19
C SER A 144 7.30 -3.48 -4.01
N ILE A 145 7.48 -4.22 -5.11
CA ILE A 145 7.90 -5.63 -5.09
C ILE A 145 9.31 -5.79 -4.50
N LEU A 146 10.24 -4.91 -4.87
CA LEU A 146 11.61 -4.91 -4.33
C LEU A 146 11.62 -4.61 -2.83
N LEU A 147 10.85 -3.63 -2.37
CA LEU A 147 10.73 -3.29 -0.95
C LEU A 147 10.10 -4.44 -0.14
N GLU A 148 9.06 -5.07 -0.67
CA GLU A 148 8.46 -6.24 -0.04
C GLU A 148 9.49 -7.35 0.14
N ARG A 149 10.24 -7.69 -0.92
CA ARG A 149 11.27 -8.72 -0.87
C ARG A 149 12.44 -8.36 0.05
N LEU A 150 12.86 -7.10 0.04
CA LEU A 150 13.91 -6.59 0.91
C LEU A 150 13.54 -6.80 2.39
N CYS A 151 12.34 -6.41 2.80
CA CYS A 151 11.87 -6.56 4.18
C CYS A 151 11.66 -8.03 4.59
N GLN A 152 11.39 -8.93 3.66
CA GLN A 152 11.38 -10.38 3.92
C GLN A 152 12.79 -10.94 4.16
N LYS A 153 13.80 -10.32 3.56
CA LYS A 153 15.19 -10.77 3.60
C LYS A 153 15.95 -10.23 4.81
N THR A 154 15.63 -9.01 5.24
CA THR A 154 16.40 -8.33 6.30
C THR A 154 15.60 -7.20 6.97
N ASP A 155 15.89 -6.97 8.24
CA ASP A 155 15.35 -5.86 9.03
C ASP A 155 16.35 -4.70 9.22
N ILE A 156 17.53 -4.74 8.56
CA ILE A 156 18.62 -3.77 8.80
C ILE A 156 18.21 -2.32 8.50
N TYR A 157 17.26 -2.11 7.59
CA TYR A 157 16.78 -0.79 7.22
C TYR A 157 15.60 -0.29 8.08
N GLY A 158 15.02 -1.15 8.92
CA GLY A 158 13.92 -0.82 9.85
C GLY A 158 12.66 -0.27 9.16
N LEU A 159 12.38 -0.66 7.91
CA LEU A 159 11.27 -0.14 7.13
C LEU A 159 9.92 -0.72 7.61
N SER A 160 9.05 0.14 8.11
CA SER A 160 7.66 -0.22 8.42
C SER A 160 6.82 -0.43 7.15
N GLY A 161 5.61 -0.99 7.31
CA GLY A 161 4.64 -1.07 6.21
C GLY A 161 4.29 0.31 5.64
N MET A 162 4.22 1.34 6.50
CA MET A 162 3.97 2.72 6.10
C MET A 162 5.15 3.29 5.30
N ASP A 163 6.39 3.04 5.73
CA ASP A 163 7.57 3.52 4.99
C ASP A 163 7.62 2.93 3.58
N ARG A 164 7.32 1.63 3.43
CA ARG A 164 7.24 0.98 2.11
C ARG A 164 6.19 1.62 1.21
N TYR A 165 5.02 1.89 1.75
CA TYR A 165 3.95 2.59 1.05
C TYR A 165 4.38 3.99 0.60
N LEU A 166 4.98 4.77 1.52
CA LEU A 166 5.43 6.14 1.24
C LEU A 166 6.57 6.17 0.22
N ILE A 167 7.54 5.25 0.30
CA ILE A 167 8.63 5.16 -0.69
C ILE A 167 8.07 4.80 -2.08
N THR A 168 7.14 3.83 -2.15
CA THR A 168 6.47 3.47 -3.40
C THR A 168 5.72 4.65 -4.00
N THR A 169 4.99 5.39 -3.18
CA THR A 169 4.26 6.59 -3.61
C THR A 169 5.21 7.69 -4.07
N ALA A 170 6.27 7.96 -3.31
CA ALA A 170 7.27 8.99 -3.60
C ALA A 170 8.09 8.67 -4.86
N SER A 171 8.25 7.38 -5.24
CA SER A 171 9.00 7.00 -6.43
C SER A 171 8.42 7.58 -7.72
N ALA A 172 7.12 7.90 -7.74
CA ALA A 172 6.49 8.59 -8.86
C ALA A 172 7.04 9.99 -9.14
N LEU A 173 7.72 10.59 -8.17
CA LEU A 173 8.25 11.95 -8.26
C LEU A 173 9.76 11.98 -8.58
N HIS A 174 10.41 10.82 -8.80
CA HIS A 174 11.88 10.77 -8.97
C HIS A 174 12.40 11.76 -10.01
N ASP A 175 11.66 11.95 -11.09
CA ASP A 175 12.00 12.76 -12.25
C ASP A 175 11.30 14.12 -12.32
N ILE A 176 10.61 14.55 -11.26
CA ILE A 176 9.84 15.82 -11.26
C ILE A 176 10.70 17.04 -11.67
N GLY A 177 11.99 17.01 -11.39
CA GLY A 177 12.92 18.08 -11.75
C GLY A 177 13.14 18.25 -13.25
N LYS A 178 12.78 17.27 -14.08
CA LYS A 178 12.84 17.39 -15.54
C LYS A 178 11.92 18.49 -16.07
N VAL A 179 10.85 18.83 -15.34
CA VAL A 179 9.96 19.97 -15.68
C VAL A 179 10.71 21.31 -15.78
N ALA A 180 11.85 21.45 -15.12
CA ALA A 180 12.67 22.65 -15.18
C ALA A 180 13.75 22.61 -16.28
N ILE A 181 13.85 21.54 -17.05
CA ILE A 181 14.80 21.38 -18.16
C ILE A 181 14.14 21.81 -19.48
N ASP A 182 14.91 22.49 -20.32
CA ASP A 182 14.44 22.93 -21.66
C ASP A 182 14.07 21.73 -22.54
N ASP A 183 12.90 21.75 -23.19
CA ASP A 183 12.38 20.71 -24.08
C ASP A 183 13.36 20.30 -25.17
N ARG A 184 14.18 21.25 -25.65
CA ARG A 184 15.20 20.99 -26.67
C ARG A 184 16.30 20.07 -26.17
N ILE A 185 16.55 20.04 -24.86
CA ILE A 185 17.51 19.12 -24.23
C ILE A 185 16.83 17.78 -23.95
N LEU A 186 15.63 17.80 -23.37
CA LEU A 186 14.89 16.60 -23.03
C LEU A 186 14.60 15.72 -24.25
N ASN A 187 14.25 16.31 -25.37
CA ASN A 187 13.86 15.64 -26.60
C ASN A 187 15.01 15.50 -27.62
N ALA A 188 16.24 15.91 -27.26
CA ALA A 188 17.39 15.78 -28.14
C ALA A 188 17.77 14.32 -28.38
N HIS A 189 18.16 14.00 -29.62
CA HIS A 189 18.56 12.65 -30.00
C HIS A 189 20.00 12.33 -29.56
N ASP A 190 20.89 13.30 -29.72
CA ASP A 190 22.30 13.22 -29.34
C ASP A 190 22.62 14.46 -28.51
N LEU A 191 22.92 14.27 -27.24
CA LEU A 191 23.24 15.33 -26.31
C LEU A 191 24.74 15.65 -26.38
N ALA A 192 25.06 16.92 -26.56
CA ALA A 192 26.41 17.41 -26.33
C ALA A 192 26.79 17.29 -24.84
N PRO A 193 28.07 17.23 -24.48
CA PRO A 193 28.49 17.10 -23.06
C PRO A 193 27.89 18.19 -22.15
N GLU A 194 27.79 19.43 -22.64
CA GLU A 194 27.18 20.53 -21.91
C GLU A 194 25.68 20.33 -21.66
N GLN A 195 24.96 19.78 -22.64
CA GLN A 195 23.53 19.46 -22.52
C GLN A 195 23.31 18.28 -21.58
N THR A 196 24.18 17.27 -21.63
CA THR A 196 24.18 16.16 -20.66
C THR A 196 24.40 16.66 -19.25
N ALA A 197 25.33 17.61 -19.04
CA ALA A 197 25.54 18.24 -17.73
C ALA A 197 24.29 18.98 -17.23
N ILE A 198 23.56 19.67 -18.13
CA ILE A 198 22.28 20.30 -17.77
C ILE A 198 21.23 19.24 -17.41
N LEU A 199 21.08 18.18 -18.20
CA LEU A 199 20.14 17.10 -17.91
C LEU A 199 20.44 16.46 -16.55
N HIS A 200 21.71 16.28 -16.20
CA HIS A 200 22.12 15.73 -14.90
C HIS A 200 21.84 16.65 -13.70
N THR A 201 21.26 17.85 -13.91
CA THR A 201 20.82 18.74 -12.82
C THR A 201 19.41 18.41 -12.34
N HIS A 202 18.58 17.64 -13.09
CA HIS A 202 17.20 17.36 -12.70
C HIS A 202 17.04 16.74 -11.30
N PRO A 203 17.96 15.88 -10.78
CA PRO A 203 17.85 15.37 -9.42
C PRO A 203 17.92 16.49 -8.37
N ILE A 204 18.82 17.46 -8.58
CA ILE A 204 18.97 18.60 -7.69
C ILE A 204 17.73 19.50 -7.79
N LEU A 205 17.28 19.80 -9.02
CA LEU A 205 16.12 20.65 -9.27
C LEU A 205 14.85 20.06 -8.66
N GLY A 206 14.63 18.74 -8.82
CA GLY A 206 13.49 18.03 -8.22
C GLY A 206 13.52 18.08 -6.69
N ALA A 207 14.68 17.82 -6.08
CA ALA A 207 14.84 17.93 -4.63
C ALA A 207 14.55 19.35 -4.15
N GLN A 208 15.09 20.38 -4.81
CA GLN A 208 14.85 21.79 -4.47
C GLN A 208 13.37 22.19 -4.59
N MET A 209 12.65 21.70 -5.62
CA MET A 209 11.22 21.94 -5.75
C MET A 209 10.45 21.43 -4.53
N LEU A 210 10.79 20.24 -4.04
CA LEU A 210 10.16 19.63 -2.87
C LEU A 210 10.60 20.30 -1.56
N GLU A 211 11.86 20.69 -1.43
CA GLU A 211 12.39 21.45 -0.29
C GLU A 211 11.71 22.83 -0.14
N ASN A 212 11.28 23.44 -1.24
CA ASN A 212 10.54 24.70 -1.22
C ASN A 212 9.11 24.57 -0.65
N LEU A 213 8.61 23.35 -0.44
CA LEU A 213 7.33 23.08 0.24
C LEU A 213 7.46 23.25 1.76
N SER A 214 7.84 24.44 2.23
CA SER A 214 8.25 24.73 3.61
C SER A 214 7.29 24.25 4.71
N LYS A 215 5.98 24.17 4.42
CA LYS A 215 4.96 23.69 5.37
C LYS A 215 4.95 22.16 5.53
N TYR A 216 5.55 21.43 4.59
CA TYR A 216 5.44 19.96 4.48
C TYR A 216 6.80 19.26 4.52
N GLN A 217 7.88 19.98 4.80
CA GLN A 217 9.24 19.42 4.85
C GLN A 217 9.40 18.30 5.88
N ASP A 218 8.61 18.34 6.96
CA ASP A 218 8.63 17.33 8.01
C ASP A 218 7.76 16.09 7.70
N GLU A 219 6.92 16.16 6.66
CA GLU A 219 6.09 15.04 6.25
C GLU A 219 6.95 13.90 5.69
N PRO A 220 6.77 12.65 6.18
CA PRO A 220 7.59 11.52 5.75
C PRO A 220 7.59 11.30 4.24
N LEU A 221 6.45 11.50 3.56
CA LEU A 221 6.34 11.39 2.10
C LEU A 221 7.29 12.37 1.40
N VAL A 222 7.34 13.62 1.85
CA VAL A 222 8.19 14.67 1.26
C VAL A 222 9.66 14.35 1.50
N LYS A 223 10.02 13.87 2.69
CA LYS A 223 11.39 13.44 3.02
C LYS A 223 11.86 12.31 2.09
N PHE A 224 11.04 11.28 1.88
CA PHE A 224 11.37 10.22 0.93
C PHE A 224 11.45 10.73 -0.51
N ALA A 225 10.52 11.60 -0.93
CA ALA A 225 10.54 12.17 -2.27
C ALA A 225 11.80 13.00 -2.53
N ILE A 226 12.24 13.83 -1.59
CA ILE A 226 13.50 14.58 -1.68
C ILE A 226 14.69 13.63 -1.83
N GLN A 227 14.78 12.58 -1.00
CA GLN A 227 15.84 11.58 -1.07
C GLN A 227 15.87 10.87 -2.42
N ILE A 228 14.71 10.46 -2.91
CA ILE A 228 14.57 9.77 -4.19
C ILE A 228 14.94 10.69 -5.33
N CYS A 229 14.35 11.89 -5.40
CA CYS A 229 14.67 12.85 -6.46
C CYS A 229 16.17 13.14 -6.53
N ARG A 230 16.80 13.41 -5.40
CA ARG A 230 18.20 13.82 -5.38
C ARG A 230 19.16 12.69 -5.72
N TRP A 231 18.88 11.44 -5.30
CA TRP A 231 19.89 10.38 -5.28
C TRP A 231 19.53 9.11 -6.09
N HIS A 232 18.46 9.08 -6.85
CA HIS A 232 18.14 7.90 -7.68
C HIS A 232 19.15 7.64 -8.82
N HIS A 233 19.99 8.60 -9.17
CA HIS A 233 21.10 8.42 -10.09
C HIS A 233 22.45 8.18 -9.43
N GLU A 234 22.51 8.12 -8.10
CA GLU A 234 23.70 7.66 -7.42
C GLU A 234 23.93 6.17 -7.69
N ARG A 235 25.18 5.76 -7.60
CA ARG A 235 25.58 4.37 -7.83
C ARG A 235 26.36 3.86 -6.62
N TRP A 236 26.19 2.57 -6.34
CA TRP A 236 26.77 1.92 -5.15
C TRP A 236 28.28 2.10 -5.00
N ASP A 237 28.99 2.20 -6.11
CA ASP A 237 30.45 2.42 -6.16
C ASP A 237 30.86 3.90 -6.07
N GLY A 238 29.91 4.83 -6.06
CA GLY A 238 30.15 6.27 -6.04
C GLY A 238 30.39 6.89 -7.43
N SER A 239 30.15 6.15 -8.51
CA SER A 239 30.28 6.66 -9.88
C SER A 239 29.05 7.44 -10.36
N GLY A 240 28.02 7.56 -9.51
CA GLY A 240 26.77 8.26 -9.82
C GLY A 240 26.83 9.76 -9.65
N TYR A 241 25.69 10.40 -9.75
CA TYR A 241 25.51 11.85 -9.59
C TYR A 241 24.21 12.12 -8.81
N PRO A 242 24.03 13.31 -8.21
CA PRO A 242 24.83 14.53 -8.33
C PRO A 242 25.97 14.67 -7.29
N ASP A 243 25.90 13.91 -6.17
CA ASP A 243 26.79 14.13 -5.02
C ASP A 243 27.94 13.10 -4.96
N GLY A 244 27.91 12.02 -5.77
CA GLY A 244 28.91 10.96 -5.78
C GLY A 244 28.87 10.11 -4.49
N ARG A 245 27.69 9.93 -3.90
CA ARG A 245 27.50 9.09 -2.69
C ARG A 245 27.80 7.65 -2.97
N LYS A 246 28.23 6.92 -1.93
CA LYS A 246 28.69 5.53 -2.08
C LYS A 246 28.09 4.64 -1.01
N GLY A 247 27.73 3.42 -1.38
CA GLY A 247 27.28 2.40 -0.45
C GLY A 247 26.07 2.85 0.37
N ASP A 248 26.12 2.65 1.66
CA ASP A 248 25.03 2.97 2.60
C ASP A 248 24.86 4.49 2.86
N ASP A 249 25.75 5.34 2.36
CA ASP A 249 25.52 6.79 2.35
C ASP A 249 24.36 7.19 1.43
N ILE A 250 24.00 6.34 0.46
CA ILE A 250 22.83 6.53 -0.39
C ILE A 250 21.61 6.02 0.40
N PRO A 251 20.57 6.85 0.63
CA PRO A 251 19.36 6.39 1.32
C PRO A 251 18.72 5.19 0.61
N ILE A 252 18.26 4.20 1.37
CA ILE A 252 17.69 2.97 0.81
C ILE A 252 16.52 3.23 -0.14
N ALA A 253 15.70 4.26 0.13
CA ALA A 253 14.62 4.68 -0.75
C ALA A 253 15.13 5.04 -2.16
N ALA A 254 16.22 5.80 -2.25
CA ALA A 254 16.85 6.16 -3.52
C ALA A 254 17.49 4.95 -4.20
N GLN A 255 18.14 4.04 -3.44
CA GLN A 255 18.76 2.83 -3.99
C GLN A 255 17.74 1.90 -4.65
N VAL A 256 16.58 1.69 -4.00
CA VAL A 256 15.51 0.82 -4.54
C VAL A 256 14.91 1.43 -5.80
N VAL A 257 14.63 2.73 -5.79
CA VAL A 257 14.07 3.43 -6.97
C VAL A 257 15.08 3.49 -8.12
N ALA A 258 16.38 3.71 -7.84
CA ALA A 258 17.44 3.66 -8.85
C ALA A 258 17.50 2.31 -9.57
N LEU A 259 17.33 1.20 -8.83
CA LEU A 259 17.31 -0.13 -9.42
C LEU A 259 16.00 -0.37 -10.20
N ALA A 260 14.87 0.07 -9.68
CA ALA A 260 13.56 -0.06 -10.33
C ALA A 260 13.51 0.71 -11.66
N ASP A 261 13.99 1.96 -11.68
CA ASP A 261 14.08 2.79 -12.87
C ASP A 261 15.03 2.17 -13.91
N ALA A 262 16.22 1.73 -13.50
CA ALA A 262 17.16 1.08 -14.38
C ALA A 262 16.59 -0.21 -15.00
N TYR A 263 15.87 -1.02 -14.21
CA TYR A 263 15.23 -2.24 -14.71
C TYR A 263 14.11 -1.92 -15.71
N ASP A 264 13.23 -0.97 -15.40
CA ASP A 264 12.17 -0.51 -16.32
C ASP A 264 12.76 0.08 -17.60
N GLY A 265 13.82 0.87 -17.47
CA GLY A 265 14.56 1.42 -18.61
C GLY A 265 15.14 0.37 -19.55
N LEU A 266 15.43 -0.86 -19.07
CA LEU A 266 15.94 -1.97 -19.87
C LEU A 266 14.82 -2.82 -20.49
N THR A 267 13.73 -3.05 -19.76
CA THR A 267 12.61 -3.92 -20.16
C THR A 267 11.49 -3.17 -20.88
N GLY A 268 11.42 -1.84 -20.74
CA GLY A 268 10.45 -1.00 -21.42
C GLY A 268 10.78 -0.78 -22.89
N LYS A 269 9.75 -0.83 -23.76
CA LYS A 269 9.89 -0.41 -25.17
C LYS A 269 10.18 1.09 -25.23
N ARG A 270 11.28 1.48 -25.89
CA ARG A 270 11.61 2.86 -26.25
C ARG A 270 11.78 2.97 -27.77
N ASP A 271 11.52 4.13 -28.36
CA ASP A 271 11.48 4.34 -29.81
C ASP A 271 12.73 3.86 -30.58
N LYS A 272 13.88 3.73 -29.90
CA LYS A 272 15.17 3.42 -30.53
C LYS A 272 15.88 2.18 -30.01
N ARG A 273 15.29 1.46 -29.05
CA ARG A 273 15.91 0.30 -28.44
C ARG A 273 14.88 -0.79 -28.24
N GLU A 274 15.19 -1.98 -28.76
CA GLU A 274 14.43 -3.17 -28.41
C GLU A 274 14.51 -3.42 -26.90
N ALA A 275 13.37 -3.75 -26.30
CA ALA A 275 13.31 -4.14 -24.91
C ALA A 275 14.12 -5.41 -24.70
N LEU A 276 14.94 -5.43 -23.66
CA LEU A 276 15.59 -6.67 -23.22
C LEU A 276 14.55 -7.60 -22.62
N SER A 277 14.77 -8.90 -22.71
CA SER A 277 14.04 -9.84 -21.87
C SER A 277 14.35 -9.56 -20.39
N GLN A 278 13.49 -10.04 -19.52
CA GLN A 278 13.67 -9.82 -18.08
C GLN A 278 14.94 -10.49 -17.55
N GLU A 279 15.22 -11.71 -18.01
CA GLU A 279 16.48 -12.41 -17.72
C GLU A 279 17.71 -11.62 -18.17
N GLU A 280 17.66 -11.07 -19.41
CA GLU A 280 18.76 -10.25 -19.94
C GLU A 280 18.94 -8.96 -19.15
N ALA A 281 17.87 -8.31 -18.71
CA ALA A 281 17.89 -7.09 -17.90
C ALA A 281 18.51 -7.37 -16.52
N VAL A 282 18.07 -8.43 -15.83
CA VAL A 282 18.62 -8.85 -14.53
C VAL A 282 20.10 -9.22 -14.67
N ALA A 283 20.47 -9.95 -15.72
CA ALA A 283 21.87 -10.30 -15.99
C ALA A 283 22.73 -9.05 -16.24
N ALA A 284 22.24 -8.08 -17.03
CA ALA A 284 22.95 -6.85 -17.35
C ALA A 284 23.17 -5.96 -16.11
N LEU A 285 22.15 -5.81 -15.25
CA LEU A 285 22.22 -5.06 -14.00
C LEU A 285 23.18 -5.73 -13.01
N THR A 286 23.10 -7.04 -12.88
CA THR A 286 24.01 -7.83 -12.03
C THR A 286 25.45 -7.75 -12.48
N ALA A 287 25.71 -7.71 -13.80
CA ALA A 287 27.03 -7.54 -14.38
C ALA A 287 27.58 -6.10 -14.29
N GLY A 288 26.82 -5.15 -13.75
CA GLY A 288 27.21 -3.75 -13.59
C GLY A 288 27.29 -2.97 -14.91
N LYS A 289 26.67 -3.46 -15.99
CA LYS A 289 26.70 -2.79 -17.32
C LYS A 289 25.98 -1.43 -17.33
N HIS A 290 25.10 -1.20 -16.36
CA HIS A 290 24.30 0.02 -16.21
C HIS A 290 24.54 0.74 -14.88
N GLY A 291 25.73 0.58 -14.31
CA GLY A 291 26.14 1.11 -13.02
C GLY A 291 26.12 0.05 -11.93
N ALA A 292 26.77 0.37 -10.82
CA ALA A 292 26.80 -0.50 -9.64
C ALA A 292 25.57 -0.25 -8.76
N PHE A 293 24.90 -1.32 -8.36
CA PHE A 293 23.76 -1.30 -7.44
C PHE A 293 24.09 -2.07 -6.15
N ASN A 294 23.33 -1.83 -5.10
CA ASN A 294 23.45 -2.55 -3.84
C ASN A 294 23.33 -4.07 -4.08
N PRO A 295 24.34 -4.87 -3.67
CA PRO A 295 24.34 -6.32 -3.89
C PRO A 295 23.09 -7.02 -3.32
N LEU A 296 22.60 -6.58 -2.17
CA LEU A 296 21.39 -7.12 -1.55
C LEU A 296 20.13 -6.83 -2.40
N LEU A 297 20.03 -5.64 -2.99
CA LEU A 297 18.92 -5.31 -3.90
C LEU A 297 19.00 -6.10 -5.22
N LEU A 298 20.18 -6.37 -5.73
CA LEU A 298 20.37 -7.25 -6.90
C LEU A 298 19.96 -8.70 -6.60
N GLU A 299 20.19 -9.17 -5.37
CA GLU A 299 19.65 -10.46 -4.94
C GLU A 299 18.13 -10.43 -4.85
N CYS A 300 17.54 -9.36 -4.27
CA CYS A 300 16.09 -9.19 -4.23
C CYS A 300 15.50 -9.19 -5.65
N LEU A 301 16.12 -8.49 -6.60
CA LEU A 301 15.65 -8.43 -7.98
C LEU A 301 15.63 -9.83 -8.63
N ARG A 302 16.67 -10.63 -8.43
CA ARG A 302 16.71 -12.02 -8.91
C ARG A 302 15.60 -12.89 -8.28
N ASP A 303 15.37 -12.72 -6.98
CA ASP A 303 14.36 -13.51 -6.27
C ASP A 303 12.93 -13.22 -6.75
N VAL A 304 12.67 -12.03 -7.30
CA VAL A 304 11.31 -11.59 -7.74
C VAL A 304 11.15 -11.55 -9.26
N GLU A 305 12.15 -11.98 -10.02
CA GLU A 305 12.17 -11.94 -11.49
C GLU A 305 10.89 -12.56 -12.11
N SER A 306 10.52 -13.76 -11.70
CA SER A 306 9.33 -14.45 -12.20
C SER A 306 8.04 -13.66 -11.92
N ARG A 307 7.93 -13.05 -10.74
CA ARG A 307 6.78 -12.22 -10.36
C ARG A 307 6.70 -10.95 -11.22
N LEU A 308 7.84 -10.32 -11.48
CA LEU A 308 7.91 -9.16 -12.38
C LEU A 308 7.51 -9.52 -13.82
N ALA A 309 7.82 -10.75 -14.26
CA ALA A 309 7.40 -11.29 -15.55
C ALA A 309 5.88 -11.42 -15.65
N GLU A 310 5.27 -12.10 -14.70
CA GLU A 310 3.83 -12.32 -14.64
C GLU A 310 3.06 -10.99 -14.63
N GLU A 311 3.53 -10.02 -13.86
CA GLU A 311 2.88 -8.71 -13.76
C GLU A 311 3.05 -7.86 -15.03
N ALA A 312 4.17 -7.99 -15.74
CA ALA A 312 4.36 -7.31 -17.01
C ALA A 312 3.44 -7.85 -18.12
N GLU A 313 3.19 -9.16 -18.12
CA GLU A 313 2.23 -9.79 -19.05
C GLU A 313 0.79 -9.37 -18.77
N ALA A 314 0.43 -9.20 -17.50
CA ALA A 314 -0.92 -8.77 -17.09
C ALA A 314 -1.24 -7.32 -17.53
N ASP A 315 -0.24 -6.45 -17.66
CA ASP A 315 -0.38 -5.05 -18.12
C ASP A 315 -0.31 -4.91 -19.64
N ALA A 316 0.01 -5.98 -20.37
CA ALA A 316 0.02 -5.91 -21.83
C ALA A 316 -1.38 -5.56 -22.36
N PRO A 317 -1.52 -4.54 -23.23
CA PRO A 317 -2.83 -4.23 -23.80
C PRO A 317 -3.37 -5.48 -24.51
N PRO A 318 -4.69 -5.79 -24.39
CA PRO A 318 -5.26 -6.94 -25.04
C PRO A 318 -4.93 -6.90 -26.55
N PRO A 319 -4.61 -8.03 -27.18
CA PRO A 319 -4.25 -8.06 -28.58
C PRO A 319 -5.36 -7.36 -29.39
N PRO A 320 -5.00 -6.54 -30.38
CA PRO A 320 -6.00 -5.83 -31.17
C PRO A 320 -7.04 -6.84 -31.67
N LYS A 321 -8.29 -6.62 -31.30
CA LYS A 321 -9.39 -7.44 -31.81
C LYS A 321 -9.24 -7.44 -33.31
N LYS A 322 -9.01 -8.61 -33.92
CA LYS A 322 -8.95 -8.75 -35.40
C LYS A 322 -10.12 -8.00 -35.94
N GLY A 323 -9.85 -6.90 -36.66
CA GLY A 323 -10.89 -6.04 -37.24
C GLY A 323 -11.84 -6.90 -38.05
N ILE A 324 -13.12 -6.69 -37.84
CA ILE A 324 -14.14 -7.15 -38.80
C ILE A 324 -13.77 -6.45 -40.09
N LEU A 325 -13.21 -7.19 -41.03
CA LEU A 325 -13.08 -6.74 -42.43
C LEU A 325 -14.49 -6.38 -42.89
N PHE A 326 -14.77 -5.09 -42.96
CA PHE A 326 -15.95 -4.63 -43.74
C PHE A 326 -15.66 -5.00 -45.19
N ASP A 327 -16.41 -5.98 -45.67
CA ASP A 327 -16.45 -6.35 -47.09
C ASP A 327 -17.04 -5.17 -47.85
N GLU A 328 -16.19 -4.47 -48.62
CA GLU A 328 -16.57 -3.32 -49.44
C GLU A 328 -17.48 -3.73 -50.64
N THR A 329 -17.97 -4.97 -50.73
CA THR A 329 -18.77 -5.46 -51.84
C THR A 329 -20.30 -5.31 -51.67
N VAL A 330 -20.79 -4.58 -50.66
CA VAL A 330 -22.25 -4.39 -50.42
C VAL A 330 -22.74 -2.98 -50.75
N LEU A 331 -22.04 -2.18 -51.54
CA LEU A 331 -22.58 -0.96 -52.11
C LEU A 331 -22.34 -0.97 -53.63
N GLY A 332 -23.12 -1.80 -54.31
CA GLY A 332 -23.38 -1.75 -55.73
C GLY A 332 -24.86 -1.48 -55.98
#